data_09eb165f319dbeb99cacf795b3e937b0
#
_entry.id   09eb165f319dbeb99cacf795b3e937b0
#
_cell.length_a   1.000
_cell.length_b   1.000
_cell.length_c   1.000
_cell.angle_alpha   90.00
_cell.angle_beta   90.00
_cell.angle_gamma   90.00
#
_symmetry.space_group_name_H-M   'P 1'
#
loop_
_entity.id
_entity.type
_entity.pdbx_description
1 polymer ?
#
loop_
_entity_poly.entity_id
_entity_poly.type
_entity_poly.pdbx_seq_one_letter_code
_entity_poly.pdbx_strand_id
1 'polypeptide(L)'
;LTEYAGRMPHGFDYLVSFAETVGAGVSDVYKRLNFPNRHPLNLSMDGTAFEGADLVLCLDVRDWTRGTYVTNPVTRAVEDKTAPGSKWIDIGFADIEISKWAMDYNKHRDWDVRITADPVSAVPALMDICRAKIDTDPALNAKIDDRKTAIGKRHDGLFDQWAADAKKDWDASPISLPRLASEVWDVIQDEDWVLTAGELRNWTRKLWNFDKPYRHPGLSLGTATQFGISLGVALAN
;
A
#
# COMPACT_ATOMS: atom_id res chain seq x y z
N LEU A 1 -3.71 6.08 -2.47
CA LEU A 1 -3.27 5.77 -1.11
C LEU A 1 -4.37 5.00 -0.38
N THR A 2 -4.04 3.89 0.27
CA THR A 2 -5.01 3.09 1.03
C THR A 2 -4.40 2.60 2.35
N GLU A 3 -5.20 2.51 3.41
CA GLU A 3 -4.73 2.05 4.73
C GLU A 3 -5.61 0.93 5.29
N TYR A 4 -6.93 1.07 5.25
CA TYR A 4 -7.87 0.10 5.83
C TYR A 4 -8.88 -0.48 4.84
N ALA A 5 -8.98 0.04 3.62
CA ALA A 5 -10.00 -0.36 2.67
C ALA A 5 -9.93 -1.86 2.29
N GLY A 6 -8.74 -2.47 2.29
CA GLY A 6 -8.55 -3.89 1.99
C GLY A 6 -9.03 -4.85 3.10
N ARG A 7 -9.41 -4.35 4.29
CA ARG A 7 -9.88 -5.19 5.41
C ARG A 7 -11.30 -5.73 5.23
N MET A 8 -12.08 -5.03 4.42
CA MET A 8 -13.49 -5.37 4.23
C MET A 8 -13.64 -6.52 3.23
N PRO A 9 -14.69 -7.33 3.34
CA PRO A 9 -15.00 -8.33 2.31
C PRO A 9 -15.01 -7.69 0.93
N HIS A 10 -14.35 -8.32 -0.03
CA HIS A 10 -14.17 -7.83 -1.40
C HIS A 10 -13.40 -6.51 -1.58
N GLY A 11 -12.97 -5.84 -0.48
CA GLY A 11 -12.24 -4.57 -0.59
C GLY A 11 -10.93 -4.72 -1.36
N PHE A 12 -10.22 -5.82 -1.15
CA PHE A 12 -9.00 -6.16 -1.86
C PHE A 12 -9.21 -6.29 -3.38
N ASP A 13 -10.26 -7.00 -3.80
CA ASP A 13 -10.59 -7.22 -5.21
C ASP A 13 -11.09 -5.93 -5.88
N TYR A 14 -11.90 -5.14 -5.16
CA TYR A 14 -12.36 -3.84 -5.66
C TYR A 14 -11.22 -2.85 -5.85
N LEU A 15 -10.22 -2.85 -4.96
CA LEU A 15 -9.04 -2.00 -5.11
C LEU A 15 -8.22 -2.39 -6.34
N VAL A 16 -8.03 -3.68 -6.60
CA VAL A 16 -7.35 -4.18 -7.80
C VAL A 16 -8.13 -3.74 -9.04
N SER A 17 -9.41 -4.07 -9.11
CA SER A 17 -10.26 -3.73 -10.26
C SER A 17 -10.34 -2.24 -10.54
N PHE A 18 -10.39 -1.42 -9.49
CA PHE A 18 -10.39 0.04 -9.62
C PHE A 18 -9.06 0.57 -10.15
N ALA A 19 -7.94 0.13 -9.54
CA ALA A 19 -6.61 0.54 -9.97
C ALA A 19 -6.35 0.19 -11.44
N GLU A 20 -6.76 -0.99 -11.88
CA GLU A 20 -6.69 -1.42 -13.28
C GLU A 20 -7.57 -0.58 -14.20
N THR A 21 -8.80 -0.27 -13.76
CA THR A 21 -9.74 0.52 -14.55
C THR A 21 -9.20 1.92 -14.83
N VAL A 22 -8.63 2.59 -13.83
CA VAL A 22 -8.16 3.97 -13.98
C VAL A 22 -6.65 4.07 -14.23
N GLY A 23 -5.91 2.95 -14.22
CA GLY A 23 -4.46 2.92 -14.38
C GLY A 23 -3.74 3.67 -13.25
N ALA A 24 -4.17 3.51 -12.01
CA ALA A 24 -3.57 4.19 -10.87
C ALA A 24 -2.49 3.34 -10.19
N GLY A 25 -1.36 3.95 -9.85
CA GLY A 25 -0.42 3.36 -8.89
C GLY A 25 -1.03 3.30 -7.49
N VAL A 26 -0.81 2.20 -6.78
CA VAL A 26 -1.36 1.98 -5.44
C VAL A 26 -0.25 1.92 -4.41
N SER A 27 -0.42 2.66 -3.32
CA SER A 27 0.42 2.55 -2.13
C SER A 27 -0.44 2.27 -0.90
N ASP A 28 -0.17 1.17 -0.22
CA ASP A 28 -0.65 0.94 1.13
C ASP A 28 0.36 1.50 2.14
N VAL A 29 -0.09 2.03 3.25
CA VAL A 29 0.79 2.69 4.23
C VAL A 29 1.38 1.72 5.26
N TYR A 30 1.57 0.47 4.91
CA TYR A 30 2.18 -0.58 5.74
C TYR A 30 1.42 -0.95 7.02
N LYS A 31 0.22 -0.48 7.24
CA LYS A 31 -0.54 -0.86 8.44
C LYS A 31 -1.08 -2.27 8.33
N ARG A 32 -1.51 -2.65 7.14
CA ARG A 32 -1.94 -3.99 6.76
C ARG A 32 -1.85 -4.14 5.24
N LEU A 33 -1.98 -5.35 4.76
CA LEU A 33 -2.04 -5.60 3.32
C LEU A 33 -3.40 -5.13 2.77
N ASN A 34 -3.37 -4.24 1.81
CA ASN A 34 -4.57 -3.75 1.11
C ASN A 34 -4.56 -4.07 -0.38
N PHE A 35 -3.40 -4.39 -0.93
CA PHE A 35 -3.21 -4.59 -2.36
C PHE A 35 -2.11 -5.63 -2.62
N PRO A 36 -2.26 -6.55 -3.59
CA PRO A 36 -1.24 -7.57 -3.85
C PRO A 36 0.12 -6.92 -4.14
N ASN A 37 1.17 -7.33 -3.42
CA ASN A 37 2.47 -6.68 -3.58
C ASN A 37 3.14 -6.98 -4.92
N ARG A 38 2.79 -8.09 -5.57
CA ARG A 38 3.31 -8.47 -6.90
C ARG A 38 2.48 -7.92 -8.06
N HIS A 39 1.40 -7.21 -7.78
CA HIS A 39 0.60 -6.58 -8.83
C HIS A 39 1.37 -5.43 -9.47
N PRO A 40 1.43 -5.30 -10.82
CA PRO A 40 2.24 -4.29 -11.51
C PRO A 40 1.94 -2.83 -11.10
N LEU A 41 0.75 -2.56 -10.58
CA LEU A 41 0.37 -1.23 -10.11
C LEU A 41 0.70 -0.99 -8.63
N ASN A 42 1.31 -1.95 -7.92
CA ASN A 42 1.71 -1.77 -6.52
C ASN A 42 3.02 -0.99 -6.41
N LEU A 43 2.97 0.16 -5.76
CA LEU A 43 4.11 1.02 -5.46
C LEU A 43 4.30 1.23 -3.95
N SER A 44 3.74 0.35 -3.11
CA SER A 44 3.75 0.53 -1.64
C SER A 44 5.16 0.62 -1.05
N MET A 45 6.14 -0.06 -1.65
CA MET A 45 7.52 -0.03 -1.19
C MET A 45 8.41 0.97 -1.94
N ASP A 46 7.84 1.74 -2.86
CA ASP A 46 8.54 2.77 -3.60
C ASP A 46 8.54 4.09 -2.82
N GLY A 47 9.70 4.49 -2.31
CA GLY A 47 9.87 5.75 -1.59
C GLY A 47 9.52 7.00 -2.40
N THR A 48 9.38 6.87 -3.72
CA THR A 48 9.09 7.96 -4.66
C THR A 48 7.74 7.82 -5.35
N ALA A 49 6.85 6.94 -4.82
CA ALA A 49 5.56 6.60 -5.44
C ALA A 49 4.66 7.81 -5.75
N PHE A 50 4.74 8.86 -4.95
CA PHE A 50 3.92 10.06 -5.07
C PHE A 50 4.63 11.23 -5.76
N GLU A 51 5.89 11.07 -6.17
CA GLU A 51 6.61 12.14 -6.84
C GLU A 51 5.93 12.51 -8.16
N GLY A 52 5.53 13.79 -8.24
CA GLY A 52 4.84 14.31 -9.41
C GLY A 52 3.38 13.89 -9.57
N ALA A 53 2.79 13.22 -8.57
CA ALA A 53 1.37 12.88 -8.61
C ALA A 53 0.50 14.15 -8.64
N ASP A 54 -0.35 14.27 -9.64
CA ASP A 54 -1.28 15.38 -9.85
C ASP A 54 -2.64 15.15 -9.17
N LEU A 55 -2.97 13.90 -8.88
CA LEU A 55 -4.16 13.48 -8.16
C LEU A 55 -3.83 12.38 -7.15
N VAL A 56 -4.23 12.58 -5.91
CA VAL A 56 -4.15 11.58 -4.85
C VAL A 56 -5.56 11.23 -4.37
N LEU A 57 -5.94 9.97 -4.53
CA LEU A 57 -7.14 9.41 -3.95
C LEU A 57 -6.77 8.65 -2.67
N CYS A 58 -7.34 9.06 -1.54
CA CYS A 58 -7.20 8.39 -0.26
C CYS A 58 -8.44 7.52 -0.01
N LEU A 59 -8.23 6.24 0.31
CA LEU A 59 -9.28 5.28 0.59
C LEU A 59 -9.11 4.75 2.01
N ASP A 60 -9.97 5.20 2.92
CA ASP A 60 -9.96 4.86 4.34
C ASP A 60 -8.55 5.04 4.97
N VAL A 61 -7.97 6.22 4.78
CA VAL A 61 -6.61 6.57 5.19
C VAL A 61 -6.64 7.47 6.40
N ARG A 62 -6.04 7.02 7.49
CA ARG A 62 -5.93 7.82 8.72
C ARG A 62 -4.73 8.76 8.70
N ASP A 63 -3.61 8.31 8.15
CA ASP A 63 -2.38 9.11 8.04
C ASP A 63 -1.96 9.28 6.58
N TRP A 64 -2.55 10.27 5.92
CA TRP A 64 -2.26 10.61 4.53
C TRP A 64 -0.83 11.18 4.33
N THR A 65 -0.15 11.61 5.39
CA THR A 65 1.21 12.13 5.28
C THR A 65 2.23 11.03 4.98
N ARG A 66 1.92 9.78 5.33
CA ARG A 66 2.77 8.65 5.03
C ARG A 66 2.90 8.42 3.53
N GLY A 67 4.13 8.40 3.06
CA GLY A 67 4.45 8.21 1.65
C GLY A 67 4.33 9.48 0.79
N THR A 68 3.48 10.44 1.15
CA THR A 68 3.32 11.69 0.40
C THR A 68 4.24 12.81 0.90
N TYR A 69 4.72 12.73 2.14
CA TYR A 69 5.65 13.68 2.74
C TYR A 69 6.97 13.04 3.11
N VAL A 70 8.05 13.85 3.03
CA VAL A 70 9.34 13.55 3.65
C VAL A 70 9.56 14.54 4.79
N THR A 71 9.92 14.01 5.94
CA THR A 71 10.34 14.84 7.08
C THR A 71 11.84 14.74 7.24
N ASN A 72 12.53 15.86 7.15
CA ASN A 72 13.95 15.92 7.46
C ASN A 72 14.15 15.55 8.95
N PRO A 73 14.94 14.53 9.28
CA PRO A 73 15.06 14.06 10.66
C PRO A 73 15.78 15.06 11.57
N VAL A 74 16.58 15.96 11.02
CA VAL A 74 17.36 16.96 11.76
C VAL A 74 16.59 18.26 11.91
N THR A 75 16.17 18.85 10.78
CA THR A 75 15.51 20.16 10.75
C THR A 75 14.02 20.11 11.03
N ARG A 76 13.42 18.92 10.96
CA ARG A 76 11.96 18.68 10.99
C ARG A 76 11.18 19.38 9.89
N ALA A 77 11.88 19.91 8.89
CA ALA A 77 11.23 20.44 7.69
C ALA A 77 10.48 19.33 6.98
N VAL A 78 9.29 19.65 6.51
CA VAL A 78 8.39 18.73 5.80
C VAL A 78 8.32 19.16 4.34
N GLU A 79 8.56 18.22 3.44
CA GLU A 79 8.49 18.40 1.99
C GLU A 79 7.35 17.53 1.44
N ASP A 80 6.45 18.15 0.66
CA ASP A 80 5.40 17.44 -0.10
C ASP A 80 6.01 16.89 -1.38
N LYS A 81 5.82 15.61 -1.65
CA LYS A 81 6.32 14.94 -2.84
C LYS A 81 5.40 15.04 -4.04
N THR A 82 4.15 15.39 -3.82
CA THR A 82 3.17 15.48 -4.91
C THR A 82 3.43 16.69 -5.79
N ALA A 83 2.85 16.71 -6.99
CA ALA A 83 2.99 17.85 -7.86
C ALA A 83 2.42 19.14 -7.24
N PRO A 84 3.01 20.32 -7.46
CA PRO A 84 2.42 21.58 -7.04
C PRO A 84 0.99 21.73 -7.59
N GLY A 85 0.03 21.99 -6.71
CA GLY A 85 -1.39 22.10 -7.09
C GLY A 85 -2.11 20.77 -7.31
N SER A 86 -1.51 19.65 -6.89
CA SER A 86 -2.15 18.33 -6.93
C SER A 86 -3.52 18.35 -6.26
N LYS A 87 -4.45 17.59 -6.83
CA LYS A 87 -5.81 17.43 -6.31
C LYS A 87 -5.88 16.25 -5.35
N TRP A 88 -6.74 16.38 -4.33
CA TRP A 88 -6.88 15.38 -3.30
C TRP A 88 -8.32 15.02 -3.05
N ILE A 89 -8.60 13.73 -3.13
CA ILE A 89 -9.92 13.15 -2.86
C ILE A 89 -9.79 12.20 -1.67
N ASP A 90 -10.68 12.31 -0.70
CA ASP A 90 -10.76 11.39 0.43
C ASP A 90 -12.11 10.68 0.44
N ILE A 91 -12.08 9.36 0.55
CA ILE A 91 -13.26 8.51 0.73
C ILE A 91 -13.01 7.59 1.93
N GLY A 92 -13.77 7.77 2.99
CA GLY A 92 -13.61 6.94 4.18
C GLY A 92 -14.18 7.56 5.44
N PHE A 93 -13.90 6.87 6.55
CA PHE A 93 -14.27 7.28 7.91
C PHE A 93 -13.05 7.46 8.81
N ALA A 94 -11.85 7.31 8.26
CA ALA A 94 -10.62 7.17 9.05
C ALA A 94 -10.30 8.37 9.95
N ASP A 95 -10.75 9.57 9.59
CA ASP A 95 -10.59 10.78 10.40
C ASP A 95 -11.57 10.87 11.58
N ILE A 96 -12.70 10.17 11.51
CA ILE A 96 -13.66 10.10 12.63
C ILE A 96 -13.02 9.38 13.83
N GLU A 97 -12.09 8.47 13.57
CA GLU A 97 -11.35 7.71 14.58
C GLU A 97 -10.14 8.47 15.16
N ILE A 98 -9.86 9.69 14.71
CA ILE A 98 -8.72 10.46 15.20
C ILE A 98 -8.91 10.74 16.68
N SER A 99 -8.05 10.15 17.50
CA SER A 99 -8.00 10.35 18.94
C SER A 99 -6.73 11.10 19.30
N LYS A 100 -6.80 11.97 20.29
CA LYS A 100 -5.62 12.63 20.88
C LYS A 100 -4.60 11.63 21.47
N TRP A 101 -4.99 10.39 21.65
CA TRP A 101 -4.13 9.28 22.04
C TRP A 101 -3.53 8.54 20.84
N ALA A 102 -3.99 8.83 19.61
CA ALA A 102 -3.35 8.31 18.43
C ALA A 102 -1.94 8.91 18.36
N MET A 103 -0.94 8.04 18.31
CA MET A 103 0.48 8.42 18.08
C MET A 103 0.69 8.95 16.65
N ASP A 104 -0.34 8.93 15.86
CA ASP A 104 -0.37 9.44 14.51
C ASP A 104 -0.53 10.96 14.61
N TYR A 105 0.52 11.69 14.28
CA TYR A 105 0.52 13.16 14.21
C TYR A 105 -0.29 13.62 12.99
N ASN A 106 -1.54 13.21 12.92
CA ASN A 106 -2.40 13.48 11.79
C ASN A 106 -2.61 14.97 11.65
N LYS A 107 -2.33 15.46 10.46
CA LYS A 107 -2.72 16.79 10.05
C LYS A 107 -4.04 16.69 9.32
N HIS A 108 -4.96 17.61 9.57
CA HIS A 108 -6.08 17.82 8.68
C HIS A 108 -5.56 18.42 7.37
N ARG A 109 -6.21 18.05 6.27
CA ARG A 109 -5.94 18.60 4.95
C ARG A 109 -7.20 19.26 4.42
N ASP A 110 -7.04 20.32 3.67
CA ASP A 110 -8.10 20.86 2.84
C ASP A 110 -8.25 19.92 1.62
N TRP A 111 -9.28 19.07 1.67
CA TRP A 111 -9.59 18.14 0.60
C TRP A 111 -10.31 18.87 -0.53
N ASP A 112 -9.92 18.64 -1.80
CA ASP A 112 -10.69 19.13 -2.94
C ASP A 112 -12.05 18.44 -3.01
N VAL A 113 -12.12 17.15 -2.69
CA VAL A 113 -13.36 16.38 -2.55
C VAL A 113 -13.26 15.47 -1.35
N ARG A 114 -14.27 15.49 -0.51
CA ARG A 114 -14.40 14.58 0.60
C ARG A 114 -15.73 13.86 0.59
N ILE A 115 -15.68 12.53 0.70
CA ILE A 115 -16.84 11.66 0.71
C ILE A 115 -16.80 10.80 1.98
N THR A 116 -17.72 11.03 2.90
CA THR A 116 -17.89 10.21 4.09
C THR A 116 -18.70 8.97 3.70
N ALA A 117 -18.02 7.93 3.29
CA ALA A 117 -18.61 6.67 2.85
C ALA A 117 -17.65 5.51 3.06
N ASP A 118 -18.19 4.31 3.18
CA ASP A 118 -17.38 3.09 3.15
C ASP A 118 -16.77 2.91 1.75
N PRO A 119 -15.45 2.83 1.62
CA PRO A 119 -14.78 2.60 0.33
C PRO A 119 -15.30 1.38 -0.43
N VAL A 120 -15.69 0.32 0.28
CA VAL A 120 -16.22 -0.91 -0.36
C VAL A 120 -17.53 -0.64 -1.10
N SER A 121 -18.32 0.29 -0.62
CA SER A 121 -19.56 0.72 -1.30
C SER A 121 -19.31 1.82 -2.34
N ALA A 122 -18.39 2.75 -2.04
CA ALA A 122 -18.13 3.91 -2.90
C ALA A 122 -17.26 3.57 -4.12
N VAL A 123 -16.26 2.70 -3.98
CA VAL A 123 -15.32 2.37 -5.07
C VAL A 123 -16.02 1.72 -6.26
N PRO A 124 -16.93 0.73 -6.11
CA PRO A 124 -17.66 0.19 -7.25
C PRO A 124 -18.47 1.26 -8.02
N ALA A 125 -19.19 2.12 -7.31
CA ALA A 125 -19.96 3.18 -7.96
C ALA A 125 -19.06 4.20 -8.70
N LEU A 126 -17.91 4.56 -8.10
CA LEU A 126 -16.92 5.40 -8.75
C LEU A 126 -16.33 4.71 -10.00
N MET A 127 -16.06 3.42 -9.92
CA MET A 127 -15.53 2.62 -11.02
C MET A 127 -16.50 2.59 -12.20
N ASP A 128 -17.80 2.44 -11.97
CA ASP A 128 -18.80 2.44 -13.02
C ASP A 128 -18.85 3.80 -13.76
N ILE A 129 -18.76 4.91 -13.02
CA ILE A 129 -18.67 6.25 -13.60
C ILE A 129 -17.38 6.42 -14.40
N CYS A 130 -16.25 5.93 -13.91
CA CYS A 130 -14.99 5.98 -14.61
C CYS A 130 -15.05 5.16 -15.92
N ARG A 131 -15.56 3.93 -15.87
CA ARG A 131 -15.73 3.08 -17.07
C ARG A 131 -16.58 3.76 -18.13
N ALA A 132 -17.74 4.30 -17.76
CA ALA A 132 -18.61 4.99 -18.70
C ALA A 132 -17.92 6.18 -19.40
N LYS A 133 -17.00 6.87 -18.73
CA LYS A 133 -16.19 7.94 -19.34
C LYS A 133 -15.09 7.40 -20.24
N ILE A 134 -14.41 6.34 -19.81
CA ILE A 134 -13.31 5.71 -20.56
C ILE A 134 -13.83 5.12 -21.86
N ASP A 135 -15.00 4.46 -21.84
CA ASP A 135 -15.61 3.82 -22.99
C ASP A 135 -15.99 4.82 -24.09
N THR A 136 -16.19 6.08 -23.73
CA THR A 136 -16.55 7.15 -24.68
C THR A 136 -15.36 8.01 -25.10
N ASP A 137 -14.16 7.80 -24.53
CA ASP A 137 -12.96 8.60 -24.82
C ASP A 137 -11.73 7.72 -25.12
N PRO A 138 -11.48 7.37 -26.38
CA PRO A 138 -10.31 6.58 -26.77
C PRO A 138 -8.96 7.20 -26.37
N ALA A 139 -8.88 8.54 -26.31
CA ALA A 139 -7.65 9.21 -25.92
C ALA A 139 -7.38 9.05 -24.39
N LEU A 140 -8.45 9.01 -23.59
CA LEU A 140 -8.35 8.71 -22.18
C LEU A 140 -7.90 7.27 -21.95
N ASN A 141 -8.45 6.33 -22.72
CA ASN A 141 -8.06 4.92 -22.64
C ASN A 141 -6.57 4.73 -22.93
N ALA A 142 -6.07 5.33 -24.02
CA ALA A 142 -4.65 5.28 -24.37
C ALA A 142 -3.75 5.84 -23.24
N LYS A 143 -4.12 6.97 -22.63
CA LYS A 143 -3.39 7.52 -21.48
C LYS A 143 -3.37 6.60 -20.26
N ILE A 144 -4.45 5.87 -20.03
CA ILE A 144 -4.54 4.89 -18.95
C ILE A 144 -3.57 3.74 -19.21
N ASP A 145 -3.53 3.22 -20.43
CA ASP A 145 -2.65 2.11 -20.80
C ASP A 145 -1.17 2.51 -20.76
N ASP A 146 -0.82 3.71 -21.24
CA ASP A 146 0.53 4.26 -21.13
C ASP A 146 0.97 4.36 -19.66
N ARG A 147 0.08 4.84 -18.78
CA ARG A 147 0.34 4.97 -17.36
C ARG A 147 0.52 3.61 -16.68
N LYS A 148 -0.33 2.62 -16.98
CA LYS A 148 -0.17 1.24 -16.49
C LYS A 148 1.19 0.67 -16.90
N THR A 149 1.57 0.86 -18.15
CA THR A 149 2.85 0.39 -18.68
C THR A 149 4.03 1.04 -17.95
N ALA A 150 3.97 2.35 -17.75
CA ALA A 150 5.04 3.07 -17.05
C ALA A 150 5.16 2.64 -15.57
N ILE A 151 4.03 2.47 -14.89
CA ILE A 151 4.00 2.02 -13.49
C ILE A 151 4.48 0.58 -13.39
N GLY A 152 4.03 -0.32 -14.27
CA GLY A 152 4.45 -1.71 -14.30
C GLY A 152 5.97 -1.86 -14.50
N LYS A 153 6.53 -1.12 -15.45
CA LYS A 153 7.99 -1.10 -15.66
C LYS A 153 8.75 -0.62 -14.43
N ARG A 154 8.21 0.39 -13.72
CA ARG A 154 8.79 0.89 -12.48
C ARG A 154 8.73 -0.16 -11.37
N HIS A 155 7.57 -0.82 -11.21
CA HIS A 155 7.36 -1.92 -10.27
C HIS A 155 8.37 -3.06 -10.50
N ASP A 156 8.50 -3.54 -11.74
CA ASP A 156 9.43 -4.62 -12.10
C ASP A 156 10.88 -4.24 -11.77
N GLY A 157 11.28 -3.01 -12.11
CA GLY A 157 12.62 -2.51 -11.80
C GLY A 157 12.93 -2.47 -10.29
N LEU A 158 11.94 -2.20 -9.45
CA LEU A 158 12.11 -2.27 -7.99
C LEU A 158 12.33 -3.72 -7.52
N PHE A 159 11.57 -4.67 -8.04
CA PHE A 159 11.74 -6.08 -7.67
C PHE A 159 13.09 -6.64 -8.14
N ASP A 160 13.53 -6.29 -9.34
CA ASP A 160 14.86 -6.65 -9.85
C ASP A 160 15.96 -6.08 -8.94
N GLN A 161 15.83 -4.82 -8.54
CA GLN A 161 16.78 -4.19 -7.62
C GLN A 161 16.79 -4.89 -6.26
N TRP A 162 15.63 -5.19 -5.68
CA TRP A 162 15.56 -5.86 -4.38
C TRP A 162 16.11 -7.28 -4.43
N ALA A 163 15.87 -8.00 -5.51
CA ALA A 163 16.46 -9.32 -5.73
C ALA A 163 17.99 -9.25 -5.81
N ALA A 164 18.54 -8.23 -6.46
CA ALA A 164 19.98 -7.99 -6.51
C ALA A 164 20.54 -7.57 -5.15
N ASP A 165 19.84 -6.67 -4.45
CA ASP A 165 20.25 -6.21 -3.11
C ASP A 165 20.23 -7.34 -2.08
N ALA A 166 19.31 -8.29 -2.19
CA ALA A 166 19.23 -9.44 -1.31
C ALA A 166 20.46 -10.34 -1.35
N LYS A 167 21.17 -10.33 -2.47
CA LYS A 167 22.37 -11.17 -2.67
C LYS A 167 23.66 -10.54 -2.17
N LYS A 168 23.69 -9.25 -1.82
CA LYS A 168 24.92 -8.52 -1.48
C LYS A 168 25.68 -9.13 -0.31
N ASP A 169 24.98 -9.53 0.74
CA ASP A 169 25.56 -10.10 1.96
C ASP A 169 25.07 -11.55 2.18
N TRP A 170 24.95 -12.31 1.08
CA TRP A 170 24.34 -13.64 1.12
C TRP A 170 25.05 -14.60 2.07
N ASP A 171 26.39 -14.62 2.05
CA ASP A 171 27.22 -15.52 2.85
C ASP A 171 27.72 -14.89 4.17
N ALA A 172 27.12 -13.76 4.58
CA ALA A 172 27.50 -13.09 5.81
C ALA A 172 27.21 -13.93 7.06
N SER A 173 28.03 -13.79 8.07
CA SER A 173 27.83 -14.35 9.42
C SER A 173 27.86 -13.21 10.45
N PRO A 174 26.77 -13.00 11.23
CA PRO A 174 25.50 -13.74 11.21
C PRO A 174 24.73 -13.59 9.90
N ILE A 175 23.76 -14.48 9.67
CA ILE A 175 22.92 -14.48 8.47
C ILE A 175 22.27 -13.11 8.23
N SER A 176 22.27 -12.65 6.98
CA SER A 176 21.62 -11.40 6.60
C SER A 176 20.09 -11.53 6.61
N LEU A 177 19.39 -10.42 6.88
CA LEU A 177 17.92 -10.42 6.89
C LEU A 177 17.29 -10.79 5.53
N PRO A 178 17.80 -10.33 4.37
CA PRO A 178 17.27 -10.75 3.07
C PRO A 178 17.48 -12.24 2.82
N ARG A 179 18.62 -12.82 3.19
CA ARG A 179 18.81 -14.25 3.09
C ARG A 179 17.84 -15.02 3.97
N LEU A 180 17.69 -14.63 5.24
CA LEU A 180 16.71 -15.24 6.12
C LEU A 180 15.29 -15.18 5.53
N ALA A 181 14.89 -14.03 4.97
CA ALA A 181 13.60 -13.89 4.32
C ALA A 181 13.45 -14.85 3.12
N SER A 182 14.50 -14.99 2.30
CA SER A 182 14.48 -15.90 1.14
C SER A 182 14.38 -17.36 1.56
N GLU A 183 15.21 -17.79 2.51
CA GLU A 183 15.22 -19.19 2.99
C GLU A 183 13.87 -19.58 3.64
N VAL A 184 13.25 -18.65 4.38
CA VAL A 184 11.90 -18.89 4.92
C VAL A 184 10.88 -18.97 3.79
N TRP A 185 10.97 -18.11 2.79
CA TRP A 185 10.05 -18.11 1.65
C TRP A 185 10.11 -19.42 0.87
N ASP A 186 11.29 -19.93 0.61
CA ASP A 186 11.48 -21.19 -0.10
C ASP A 186 10.76 -22.39 0.57
N VAL A 187 10.57 -22.30 1.90
CA VAL A 187 9.86 -23.33 2.67
C VAL A 187 8.36 -23.13 2.70
N ILE A 188 7.88 -21.88 2.80
CA ILE A 188 6.45 -21.61 3.11
C ILE A 188 5.63 -21.16 1.90
N GLN A 189 6.23 -20.91 0.75
CA GLN A 189 5.55 -20.29 -0.40
C GLN A 189 4.31 -21.06 -0.87
N ASP A 190 4.34 -22.39 -0.76
CA ASP A 190 3.25 -23.28 -1.18
C ASP A 190 2.24 -23.58 -0.04
N GLU A 191 2.47 -23.02 1.16
CA GLU A 191 1.61 -23.19 2.31
C GLU A 191 0.58 -22.07 2.44
N ASP A 192 -0.45 -22.30 3.24
CA ASP A 192 -1.39 -21.23 3.59
C ASP A 192 -0.92 -20.49 4.85
N TRP A 193 0.01 -19.57 4.64
CA TRP A 193 0.68 -18.83 5.71
C TRP A 193 0.05 -17.47 6.00
N VAL A 194 0.27 -16.97 7.21
CA VAL A 194 -0.05 -15.60 7.64
C VAL A 194 1.17 -15.01 8.36
N LEU A 195 1.64 -13.86 7.92
CA LEU A 195 2.71 -13.13 8.59
C LEU A 195 2.11 -12.24 9.69
N THR A 196 2.25 -12.64 10.95
CA THR A 196 1.68 -11.95 12.11
C THR A 196 2.70 -11.12 12.89
N ALA A 197 3.98 -11.21 12.55
CA ALA A 197 5.08 -10.55 13.24
C ALA A 197 6.03 -9.87 12.24
N GLY A 198 7.12 -9.31 12.76
CA GLY A 198 8.03 -8.42 12.05
C GLY A 198 8.38 -8.82 10.61
N GLU A 199 8.41 -7.84 9.76
CA GLU A 199 8.64 -7.98 8.31
C GLU A 199 10.13 -8.06 7.94
N LEU A 200 11.00 -8.46 8.86
CA LEU A 200 12.45 -8.49 8.64
C LEU A 200 12.97 -7.19 7.98
N ARG A 201 12.58 -6.03 8.54
CA ARG A 201 12.85 -4.71 7.97
C ARG A 201 12.36 -4.60 6.51
N ASN A 202 11.14 -5.05 6.27
CA ASN A 202 10.46 -5.05 4.97
C ASN A 202 11.00 -6.05 3.93
N TRP A 203 11.97 -6.91 4.27
CA TRP A 203 12.47 -7.88 3.33
C TRP A 203 11.44 -8.93 2.94
N THR A 204 10.51 -9.28 3.82
CA THR A 204 9.39 -10.14 3.48
C THR A 204 8.52 -9.52 2.38
N ARG A 205 8.15 -8.24 2.49
CA ARG A 205 7.34 -7.55 1.47
C ARG A 205 8.06 -7.38 0.13
N LYS A 206 9.37 -7.36 0.13
CA LYS A 206 10.20 -7.25 -1.08
C LYS A 206 10.38 -8.58 -1.79
N LEU A 207 10.41 -9.70 -1.05
CA LEU A 207 10.78 -11.00 -1.58
C LEU A 207 9.61 -11.98 -1.69
N TRP A 208 8.64 -11.93 -0.77
CA TRP A 208 7.51 -12.86 -0.72
C TRP A 208 6.36 -12.40 -1.63
N ASN A 209 5.42 -13.31 -1.90
CA ASN A 209 4.18 -13.01 -2.61
C ASN A 209 3.00 -12.87 -1.65
N PHE A 210 2.55 -11.64 -1.43
CA PHE A 210 1.37 -11.32 -0.64
C PHE A 210 0.15 -11.21 -1.56
N ASP A 211 -0.43 -12.31 -1.91
CA ASP A 211 -1.53 -12.44 -2.89
C ASP A 211 -2.94 -12.43 -2.28
N LYS A 212 -3.05 -12.61 -0.96
CA LYS A 212 -4.34 -12.71 -0.26
C LYS A 212 -4.44 -11.67 0.86
N PRO A 213 -5.63 -11.11 1.12
CA PRO A 213 -5.80 -10.01 2.09
C PRO A 213 -5.41 -10.38 3.53
N TYR A 214 -5.50 -11.65 3.90
CA TYR A 214 -5.17 -12.12 5.25
C TYR A 214 -3.68 -12.43 5.45
N ARG A 215 -2.86 -12.46 4.41
CA ARG A 215 -1.41 -12.73 4.51
C ARG A 215 -0.69 -11.80 5.49
N HIS A 216 -1.21 -10.60 5.68
CA HIS A 216 -0.67 -9.66 6.66
C HIS A 216 -1.80 -8.85 7.33
N PRO A 217 -2.26 -9.25 8.52
CA PRO A 217 -3.39 -8.61 9.19
C PRO A 217 -3.08 -7.23 9.75
N GLY A 218 -1.81 -6.82 9.72
CA GLY A 218 -1.32 -5.56 10.21
C GLY A 218 -0.27 -5.68 11.28
N LEU A 219 0.40 -4.57 11.56
CA LEU A 219 1.40 -4.44 12.61
C LEU A 219 0.86 -3.55 13.74
N SER A 220 1.23 -3.89 14.96
CA SER A 220 1.02 -3.03 16.12
C SER A 220 2.37 -2.65 16.72
N LEU A 221 2.48 -1.40 17.15
CA LEU A 221 3.69 -0.89 17.80
C LEU A 221 3.88 -1.42 19.23
N GLY A 222 2.83 -1.98 19.85
CA GLY A 222 2.87 -2.40 21.24
C GLY A 222 3.78 -3.60 21.46
N THR A 223 4.61 -3.53 22.48
CA THR A 223 5.42 -4.66 22.96
C THR A 223 4.47 -5.82 23.31
N ALA A 224 4.76 -7.02 22.84
CA ALA A 224 3.95 -8.24 23.00
C ALA A 224 2.57 -8.26 22.29
N THR A 225 2.10 -7.20 21.66
CA THR A 225 0.81 -7.25 20.91
C THR A 225 0.87 -8.22 19.75
N GLN A 226 2.02 -8.44 19.14
CA GLN A 226 2.21 -9.42 18.06
C GLN A 226 1.96 -10.85 18.55
N PHE A 227 2.27 -11.15 19.79
CA PHE A 227 1.95 -12.47 20.37
C PHE A 227 0.44 -12.72 20.41
N GLY A 228 -0.34 -11.73 20.87
CA GLY A 228 -1.80 -11.80 20.86
C GLY A 228 -2.40 -11.92 19.45
N ILE A 229 -1.84 -11.19 18.48
CA ILE A 229 -2.25 -11.27 17.07
C ILE A 229 -1.96 -12.68 16.53
N SER A 230 -0.76 -13.22 16.77
CA SER A 230 -0.37 -14.57 16.32
C SER A 230 -1.27 -15.65 16.90
N LEU A 231 -1.58 -15.55 18.20
CA LEU A 231 -2.50 -16.47 18.86
C LEU A 231 -3.92 -16.37 18.29
N GLY A 232 -4.42 -15.15 18.09
CA GLY A 232 -5.73 -14.92 17.50
C GLY A 232 -5.85 -15.48 16.08
N VAL A 233 -4.84 -15.29 15.25
CA VAL A 233 -4.79 -15.85 13.89
C VAL A 233 -4.76 -17.38 13.93
N ALA A 234 -3.95 -17.97 14.81
CA ALA A 234 -3.86 -19.43 14.95
C ALA A 234 -5.17 -20.07 15.45
N LEU A 235 -6.00 -19.33 16.17
CA LEU A 235 -7.31 -19.80 16.63
C LEU A 235 -8.43 -19.59 15.60
N ALA A 236 -8.23 -18.68 14.65
CA ALA A 236 -9.23 -18.35 13.64
C ALA A 236 -9.13 -19.22 12.37
N ASN A 237 -8.02 -19.91 12.18
CA ASN A 237 -7.73 -20.87 11.12
C ASN A 237 -7.67 -22.29 11.67
#